data_db1022eaf212a17d8b95e530fe470bfd
#
_entry.id   db1022eaf212a17d8b95e530fe470bfd
#
_cell.length_a   1.000
_cell.length_b   1.000
_cell.length_c   1.000
_cell.angle_alpha   90.00
_cell.angle_beta   90.00
_cell.angle_gamma   90.00
#
_symmetry.space_group_name_H-M   'P 1'
#
loop_
_entity.id
_entity.type
_entity.pdbx_description
1 polymer ?
#
loop_
_entity_poly.entity_id
_entity_poly.type
_entity_poly.pdbx_seq_one_letter_code
_entity_poly.pdbx_strand_id
1 'polypeptide(L)'
;MLFEFEDENLNPIYEKVRFHERLSLEDGVTLWKTQDLLGVGYLANQVRERMNGDKTYFIHNRHINPTNICIHSCQFCAFGVKEDHPHAYEKSLDEIFSDAEKYNGGDVSEFHIVGGLHPDLPFEYYLDMLKGLKVRFPEVHIQAFTAIELEYLAKLAKLPLDETLLTLKDAGLGSIPGGGAEIFAKRVRKKICGEKLIGEHWLSVHEAAHGLGLKSNATMLYGHLETVEERADHLVRLRELQD
;
A
#
# COMPACT_ATOMS: atom_id res chain seq x y z
N MET A 1 26.25 7.61 -26.96
CA MET A 1 25.42 8.79 -27.35
C MET A 1 24.86 9.35 -26.05
N LEU A 2 25.08 10.64 -25.77
CA LEU A 2 24.43 11.30 -24.63
C LEU A 2 22.96 11.46 -24.97
N PHE A 3 22.07 11.17 -24.01
CA PHE A 3 20.64 11.41 -24.18
C PHE A 3 20.40 12.93 -24.22
N GLU A 4 19.66 13.42 -25.19
CA GLU A 4 19.32 14.83 -25.34
C GLU A 4 17.89 15.04 -24.85
N PHE A 5 17.71 15.90 -23.86
CA PHE A 5 16.40 16.21 -23.30
C PHE A 5 15.72 17.31 -24.14
N GLU A 6 14.44 17.13 -24.43
CA GLU A 6 13.62 18.17 -25.05
C GLU A 6 13.34 19.32 -24.07
N ASP A 7 13.26 19.02 -22.77
CA ASP A 7 13.12 20.01 -21.69
C ASP A 7 14.46 20.19 -20.96
N GLU A 8 15.12 21.33 -21.19
CA GLU A 8 16.40 21.66 -20.58
C GLU A 8 16.37 21.67 -19.04
N ASN A 9 15.18 21.84 -18.42
CA ASN A 9 15.02 21.77 -16.97
C ASN A 9 15.32 20.37 -16.40
N LEU A 10 15.36 19.34 -17.22
CA LEU A 10 15.76 18.00 -16.83
C LEU A 10 17.29 17.81 -16.72
N ASN A 11 18.10 18.67 -17.31
CA ASN A 11 19.57 18.56 -17.25
C ASN A 11 20.13 18.58 -15.82
N PRO A 12 19.73 19.51 -14.93
CA PRO A 12 20.18 19.48 -13.53
C PRO A 12 19.76 18.22 -12.79
N ILE A 13 18.56 17.70 -13.09
CA ILE A 13 18.06 16.45 -12.49
C ILE A 13 18.86 15.25 -13.00
N TYR A 14 19.24 15.24 -14.29
CA TYR A 14 20.11 14.21 -14.84
C TYR A 14 21.47 14.16 -14.14
N GLU A 15 22.09 15.30 -13.88
CA GLU A 15 23.37 15.34 -13.14
C GLU A 15 23.20 14.76 -11.73
N LYS A 16 22.13 15.11 -11.01
CA LYS A 16 21.82 14.53 -9.69
C LYS A 16 21.66 13.00 -9.77
N VAL A 17 20.87 12.51 -10.74
CA VAL A 17 20.67 11.06 -10.95
C VAL A 17 22.00 10.35 -11.25
N ARG A 18 22.84 10.96 -12.10
CA ARG A 18 24.16 10.43 -12.48
C ARG A 18 25.13 10.36 -11.31
N PHE A 19 25.12 11.37 -10.43
CA PHE A 19 25.98 11.41 -9.24
C PHE A 19 25.35 10.78 -8.00
N HIS A 20 24.19 10.12 -8.15
CA HIS A 20 23.46 9.48 -7.07
C HIS A 20 22.99 10.45 -5.98
N GLU A 21 22.83 11.71 -6.33
CA GLU A 21 22.29 12.70 -5.43
C GLU A 21 20.79 12.56 -5.29
N ARG A 22 20.29 12.88 -4.10
CA ARG A 22 18.87 12.79 -3.78
C ARG A 22 18.13 13.96 -4.43
N LEU A 23 17.04 13.66 -5.14
CA LEU A 23 16.18 14.67 -5.74
C LEU A 23 15.40 15.42 -4.65
N SER A 24 15.26 16.74 -4.83
CA SER A 24 14.47 17.60 -3.94
C SER A 24 12.98 17.56 -4.28
N LEU A 25 12.17 18.25 -3.47
CA LEU A 25 10.75 18.48 -3.76
C LEU A 25 10.58 19.23 -5.10
N GLU A 26 11.41 20.24 -5.35
CA GLU A 26 11.38 21.07 -6.55
C GLU A 26 11.74 20.25 -7.80
N ASP A 27 12.72 19.33 -7.69
CA ASP A 27 13.03 18.38 -8.76
C ASP A 27 11.82 17.51 -9.06
N GLY A 28 11.12 17.02 -8.02
CA GLY A 28 9.89 16.25 -8.16
C GLY A 28 8.79 17.04 -8.87
N VAL A 29 8.61 18.31 -8.51
CA VAL A 29 7.66 19.21 -9.19
C VAL A 29 8.03 19.42 -10.65
N THR A 30 9.31 19.59 -10.96
CA THR A 30 9.81 19.72 -12.33
C THR A 30 9.51 18.47 -13.15
N LEU A 31 9.79 17.28 -12.61
CA LEU A 31 9.47 15.98 -13.25
C LEU A 31 7.98 15.78 -13.51
N TRP A 32 7.10 16.32 -12.65
CA TRP A 32 5.66 16.25 -12.86
C TRP A 32 5.13 17.27 -13.86
N LYS A 33 5.83 18.41 -14.08
CA LYS A 33 5.39 19.51 -14.96
C LYS A 33 5.90 19.39 -16.37
N THR A 34 7.02 18.70 -16.57
CA THR A 34 7.62 18.54 -17.91
C THR A 34 6.69 17.79 -18.87
N GLN A 35 6.79 18.10 -20.15
CA GLN A 35 6.13 17.35 -21.24
C GLN A 35 7.07 16.31 -21.87
N ASP A 36 8.36 16.32 -21.51
CA ASP A 36 9.38 15.39 -22.00
C ASP A 36 9.27 14.05 -21.26
N LEU A 37 8.25 13.25 -21.60
CA LEU A 37 8.05 11.92 -21.00
C LEU A 37 9.19 10.95 -21.31
N LEU A 38 9.85 11.09 -22.47
CA LEU A 38 10.99 10.24 -22.82
C LEU A 38 12.19 10.57 -21.95
N GLY A 39 12.44 11.85 -21.68
CA GLY A 39 13.45 12.31 -20.75
C GLY A 39 13.22 11.79 -19.33
N VAL A 40 11.99 11.89 -18.81
CA VAL A 40 11.62 11.34 -17.49
C VAL A 40 11.82 9.82 -17.47
N GLY A 41 11.38 9.12 -18.52
CA GLY A 41 11.54 7.66 -18.66
C GLY A 41 13.00 7.24 -18.67
N TYR A 42 13.87 7.99 -19.37
CA TYR A 42 15.30 7.76 -19.39
C TYR A 42 15.92 7.91 -17.98
N LEU A 43 15.60 8.99 -17.27
CA LEU A 43 16.05 9.21 -15.88
C LEU A 43 15.61 8.09 -14.94
N ALA A 44 14.33 7.70 -15.02
CA ALA A 44 13.79 6.60 -14.23
C ALA A 44 14.49 5.28 -14.51
N ASN A 45 14.76 4.97 -15.79
CA ASN A 45 15.47 3.76 -16.18
C ASN A 45 16.92 3.72 -15.69
N GLN A 46 17.64 4.86 -15.68
CA GLN A 46 18.99 4.94 -15.09
C GLN A 46 18.97 4.52 -13.61
N VAL A 47 17.99 4.99 -12.84
CA VAL A 47 17.83 4.60 -11.42
C VAL A 47 17.47 3.12 -11.30
N ARG A 48 16.51 2.64 -12.11
CA ARG A 48 16.07 1.25 -12.11
C ARG A 48 17.22 0.28 -12.41
N GLU A 49 17.99 0.54 -13.47
CA GLU A 49 19.12 -0.31 -13.87
C GLU A 49 20.23 -0.31 -12.82
N ARG A 50 20.51 0.84 -12.21
CA ARG A 50 21.47 0.92 -11.10
C ARG A 50 21.06 0.06 -9.91
N MET A 51 19.77 0.04 -9.56
CA MET A 51 19.24 -0.69 -8.39
C MET A 51 19.03 -2.18 -8.65
N ASN A 52 18.63 -2.57 -9.85
CA ASN A 52 18.14 -3.91 -10.14
C ASN A 52 18.86 -4.61 -11.32
N GLY A 53 19.79 -3.92 -11.99
CA GLY A 53 20.38 -4.39 -13.22
C GLY A 53 19.34 -4.56 -14.33
N ASP A 54 19.41 -5.65 -15.05
CA ASP A 54 18.46 -6.03 -16.11
C ASP A 54 17.28 -6.88 -15.60
N LYS A 55 17.18 -7.10 -14.29
CA LYS A 55 16.15 -7.96 -13.69
C LYS A 55 14.84 -7.21 -13.53
N THR A 56 13.75 -7.91 -13.80
CA THR A 56 12.38 -7.51 -13.50
C THR A 56 11.74 -8.57 -12.62
N TYR A 57 11.07 -8.13 -11.56
CA TYR A 57 10.40 -9.01 -10.62
C TYR A 57 8.90 -8.86 -10.76
N PHE A 58 8.18 -9.96 -10.56
CA PHE A 58 6.73 -9.96 -10.45
C PHE A 58 6.28 -10.88 -9.32
N ILE A 59 5.08 -10.65 -8.81
CA ILE A 59 4.47 -11.48 -7.77
C ILE A 59 3.21 -12.11 -8.35
N HIS A 60 3.12 -13.44 -8.25
CA HIS A 60 1.92 -14.16 -8.61
C HIS A 60 1.00 -14.24 -7.40
N ASN A 61 0.19 -13.19 -7.20
CA ASN A 61 -0.70 -13.11 -6.05
C ASN A 61 -2.15 -13.53 -6.36
N ARG A 62 -2.88 -13.80 -5.28
CA ARG A 62 -4.33 -13.97 -5.27
C ARG A 62 -4.94 -13.06 -4.23
N HIS A 63 -5.98 -12.34 -4.64
CA HIS A 63 -6.74 -11.49 -3.74
C HIS A 63 -7.74 -12.33 -2.93
N ILE A 64 -7.75 -12.10 -1.63
CA ILE A 64 -8.75 -12.58 -0.69
C ILE A 64 -9.39 -11.35 -0.05
N ASN A 65 -10.68 -11.18 -0.27
CA ASN A 65 -11.44 -10.08 0.31
C ASN A 65 -12.46 -10.68 1.27
N PRO A 66 -12.22 -10.65 2.58
CA PRO A 66 -13.09 -11.29 3.57
C PRO A 66 -14.49 -10.69 3.61
N THR A 67 -14.58 -9.37 3.45
CA THR A 67 -15.83 -8.63 3.46
C THR A 67 -15.70 -7.33 2.67
N ASN A 68 -16.81 -6.89 2.07
CA ASN A 68 -16.93 -5.52 1.54
C ASN A 68 -17.73 -4.59 2.46
N ILE A 69 -18.23 -5.06 3.59
CA ILE A 69 -18.92 -4.22 4.57
C ILE A 69 -17.90 -3.29 5.22
N CYS A 70 -18.16 -1.98 5.19
CA CYS A 70 -17.22 -0.98 5.67
C CYS A 70 -17.93 0.16 6.41
N ILE A 71 -17.43 0.49 7.61
CA ILE A 71 -17.91 1.64 8.38
C ILE A 71 -17.60 2.98 7.71
N HIS A 72 -16.52 3.05 6.90
CA HIS A 72 -16.14 4.25 6.17
C HIS A 72 -16.90 4.43 4.85
N SER A 73 -16.99 5.68 4.39
CA SER A 73 -17.69 6.09 3.15
C SER A 73 -16.75 6.92 2.27
N CYS A 74 -15.67 6.32 1.77
CA CYS A 74 -14.70 7.00 0.92
C CYS A 74 -15.28 7.27 -0.47
N GLN A 75 -15.18 8.50 -0.99
CA GLN A 75 -15.81 8.92 -2.25
C GLN A 75 -15.32 8.16 -3.49
N PHE A 76 -14.11 7.63 -3.46
CA PHE A 76 -13.52 6.90 -4.59
C PHE A 76 -13.65 5.38 -4.46
N CYS A 77 -14.12 4.86 -3.33
CA CYS A 77 -14.17 3.42 -3.08
C CYS A 77 -15.44 2.81 -3.69
N ALA A 78 -15.27 2.05 -4.76
CA ALA A 78 -16.36 1.28 -5.36
C ALA A 78 -16.56 -0.11 -4.70
N PHE A 79 -15.68 -0.50 -3.76
CA PHE A 79 -15.70 -1.80 -3.11
C PHE A 79 -16.50 -1.81 -1.81
N GLY A 80 -16.23 -0.82 -0.92
CA GLY A 80 -16.86 -0.75 0.40
C GLY A 80 -18.34 -0.35 0.33
N VAL A 81 -19.19 -1.11 1.01
CA VAL A 81 -20.63 -0.86 1.10
C VAL A 81 -21.08 -0.87 2.56
N LYS A 82 -22.29 -0.40 2.84
CA LYS A 82 -22.92 -0.55 4.16
C LYS A 82 -23.58 -1.92 4.27
N GLU A 83 -23.79 -2.37 5.50
CA GLU A 83 -24.30 -3.72 5.80
C GLU A 83 -25.68 -4.00 5.16
N ASP A 84 -26.53 -2.98 5.05
CA ASP A 84 -27.85 -3.08 4.44
C ASP A 84 -27.84 -3.04 2.90
N HIS A 85 -26.66 -2.94 2.29
CA HIS A 85 -26.53 -2.89 0.83
C HIS A 85 -26.78 -4.27 0.19
N PRO A 86 -27.54 -4.37 -0.95
CA PRO A 86 -27.87 -5.65 -1.58
C PRO A 86 -26.67 -6.52 -1.98
N HIS A 87 -25.50 -5.92 -2.16
CA HIS A 87 -24.25 -6.64 -2.50
C HIS A 87 -23.27 -6.72 -1.32
N ALA A 88 -23.74 -6.44 -0.08
CA ALA A 88 -22.93 -6.65 1.10
C ALA A 88 -22.66 -8.15 1.30
N TYR A 89 -21.43 -8.48 1.67
CA TYR A 89 -21.05 -9.85 1.99
C TYR A 89 -20.01 -9.91 3.10
N GLU A 90 -20.06 -11.01 3.81
CA GLU A 90 -19.08 -11.45 4.80
C GLU A 90 -18.80 -12.92 4.53
N LYS A 91 -17.53 -13.29 4.43
CA LYS A 91 -17.11 -14.69 4.23
C LYS A 91 -16.80 -15.36 5.57
N SER A 92 -17.30 -16.55 5.75
CA SER A 92 -16.82 -17.45 6.79
C SER A 92 -15.35 -17.86 6.53
N LEU A 93 -14.68 -18.34 7.58
CA LEU A 93 -13.31 -18.88 7.43
C LEU A 93 -13.26 -20.04 6.44
N ASP A 94 -14.28 -20.91 6.44
CA ASP A 94 -14.36 -22.05 5.53
C ASP A 94 -14.46 -21.59 4.06
N GLU A 95 -15.23 -20.54 3.77
CA GLU A 95 -15.30 -19.96 2.43
C GLU A 95 -13.98 -19.36 2.00
N ILE A 96 -13.27 -18.67 2.90
CA ILE A 96 -11.94 -18.11 2.63
C ILE A 96 -10.94 -19.22 2.31
N PHE A 97 -10.91 -20.27 3.12
CA PHE A 97 -9.99 -21.40 2.91
C PHE A 97 -10.32 -22.16 1.62
N SER A 98 -11.61 -22.39 1.36
CA SER A 98 -12.05 -23.00 0.10
C SER A 98 -11.68 -22.15 -1.13
N ASP A 99 -11.79 -20.82 -1.03
CA ASP A 99 -11.36 -19.92 -2.11
C ASP A 99 -9.83 -19.99 -2.33
N ALA A 100 -9.05 -20.03 -1.26
CA ALA A 100 -7.60 -20.19 -1.34
C ALA A 100 -7.21 -21.56 -1.94
N GLU A 101 -7.90 -22.63 -1.59
CA GLU A 101 -7.64 -23.99 -2.08
C GLU A 101 -7.92 -24.18 -3.58
N LYS A 102 -8.77 -23.36 -4.19
CA LYS A 102 -8.97 -23.36 -5.66
C LYS A 102 -7.68 -23.05 -6.44
N TYR A 103 -6.71 -22.46 -5.78
CA TYR A 103 -5.39 -22.13 -6.36
C TYR A 103 -4.29 -23.09 -5.90
N ASN A 104 -4.63 -24.16 -5.18
CA ASN A 104 -3.69 -25.18 -4.74
C ASN A 104 -3.13 -25.92 -5.97
N GLY A 105 -1.79 -25.92 -6.09
CA GLY A 105 -1.11 -26.48 -7.27
C GLY A 105 -0.79 -25.48 -8.38
N GLY A 106 -1.15 -24.20 -8.20
CA GLY A 106 -0.66 -23.07 -9.02
C GLY A 106 0.59 -22.42 -8.42
N ASP A 107 1.28 -21.61 -9.22
CA ASP A 107 2.49 -20.88 -8.82
C ASP A 107 2.15 -19.63 -7.93
N VAL A 108 1.17 -19.74 -7.04
CA VAL A 108 0.80 -18.62 -6.17
C VAL A 108 1.88 -18.42 -5.12
N SER A 109 2.49 -17.24 -5.13
CA SER A 109 3.54 -16.85 -4.18
C SER A 109 3.03 -15.98 -3.04
N GLU A 110 1.85 -15.34 -3.22
CA GLU A 110 1.30 -14.40 -2.26
C GLU A 110 -0.23 -14.41 -2.21
N PHE A 111 -0.79 -14.38 -0.99
CA PHE A 111 -2.15 -13.94 -0.76
C PHE A 111 -2.17 -12.46 -0.38
N HIS A 112 -2.93 -11.67 -1.14
CA HIS A 112 -3.16 -10.26 -0.88
C HIS A 112 -4.54 -10.08 -0.24
N ILE A 113 -4.56 -9.75 1.05
CA ILE A 113 -5.79 -9.73 1.85
C ILE A 113 -6.12 -8.31 2.29
N VAL A 114 -7.21 -7.79 1.78
CA VAL A 114 -7.76 -6.49 2.18
C VAL A 114 -9.28 -6.56 2.18
N GLY A 115 -9.94 -5.81 3.05
CA GLY A 115 -11.38 -5.81 3.17
C GLY A 115 -11.97 -4.47 3.60
N GLY A 116 -13.27 -4.47 3.80
CA GLY A 116 -13.96 -3.41 4.50
C GLY A 116 -13.66 -3.45 6.01
N LEU A 117 -13.82 -2.33 6.69
CA LEU A 117 -13.79 -2.27 8.16
C LEU A 117 -15.14 -2.71 8.68
N HIS A 118 -15.27 -4.02 8.93
CA HIS A 118 -16.53 -4.62 9.37
C HIS A 118 -16.83 -4.27 10.83
N PRO A 119 -18.04 -3.81 11.18
CA PRO A 119 -18.36 -3.37 12.54
C PRO A 119 -18.36 -4.50 13.57
N ASP A 120 -18.76 -5.71 13.18
CA ASP A 120 -19.10 -6.80 14.13
C ASP A 120 -18.12 -7.99 14.09
N LEU A 121 -17.23 -8.11 13.08
CA LEU A 121 -16.24 -9.17 13.05
C LEU A 121 -15.23 -9.00 14.18
N PRO A 122 -15.04 -10.03 15.04
CA PRO A 122 -14.10 -9.96 16.15
C PRO A 122 -12.64 -10.03 15.66
N PHE A 123 -11.70 -9.57 16.47
CA PHE A 123 -10.27 -9.63 16.16
C PHE A 123 -9.79 -11.07 15.92
N GLU A 124 -10.33 -12.04 16.65
CA GLU A 124 -10.02 -13.45 16.54
C GLU A 124 -10.28 -14.00 15.14
N TYR A 125 -11.31 -13.51 14.44
CA TYR A 125 -11.61 -13.91 13.06
C TYR A 125 -10.40 -13.65 12.14
N TYR A 126 -9.76 -12.49 12.25
CA TYR A 126 -8.59 -12.13 11.45
C TYR A 126 -7.35 -12.95 11.82
N LEU A 127 -7.18 -13.27 13.10
CA LEU A 127 -6.10 -14.15 13.56
C LEU A 127 -6.27 -15.57 13.04
N ASP A 128 -7.47 -16.12 13.15
CA ASP A 128 -7.78 -17.49 12.71
C ASP A 128 -7.68 -17.62 11.18
N MET A 129 -8.05 -16.56 10.44
CA MET A 129 -7.84 -16.50 9.00
C MET A 129 -6.34 -16.61 8.65
N LEU A 130 -5.49 -15.80 9.26
CA LEU A 130 -4.04 -15.85 9.00
C LEU A 130 -3.45 -17.22 9.37
N LYS A 131 -3.72 -17.72 10.58
CA LYS A 131 -3.26 -19.03 11.04
C LYS A 131 -3.72 -20.15 10.13
N GLY A 132 -5.02 -20.15 9.78
CA GLY A 132 -5.60 -21.16 8.91
C GLY A 132 -5.02 -21.19 7.51
N LEU A 133 -4.72 -20.01 6.93
CA LEU A 133 -4.02 -19.90 5.66
C LEU A 133 -2.58 -20.39 5.76
N LYS A 134 -1.84 -20.03 6.80
CA LYS A 134 -0.45 -20.48 7.00
C LYS A 134 -0.33 -21.98 7.23
N VAL A 135 -1.29 -22.59 7.89
CA VAL A 135 -1.34 -24.07 8.05
C VAL A 135 -1.53 -24.78 6.70
N ARG A 136 -2.39 -24.23 5.84
CA ARG A 136 -2.70 -24.82 4.53
C ARG A 136 -1.66 -24.51 3.46
N PHE A 137 -1.06 -23.33 3.54
CA PHE A 137 -0.14 -22.80 2.55
C PHE A 137 1.10 -22.21 3.24
N PRO A 138 1.95 -23.04 3.86
CA PRO A 138 3.08 -22.57 4.68
C PRO A 138 4.10 -21.70 3.89
N GLU A 139 4.28 -21.99 2.59
CA GLU A 139 5.24 -21.28 1.73
C GLU A 139 4.67 -20.00 1.11
N VAL A 140 3.33 -19.83 1.09
CA VAL A 140 2.73 -18.65 0.48
C VAL A 140 2.86 -17.46 1.42
N HIS A 141 3.38 -16.36 0.88
CA HIS A 141 3.48 -15.10 1.61
C HIS A 141 2.08 -14.51 1.85
N ILE A 142 1.85 -13.97 3.04
CA ILE A 142 0.60 -13.26 3.35
C ILE A 142 0.91 -11.76 3.48
N GLN A 143 0.46 -10.99 2.50
CA GLN A 143 0.38 -9.54 2.57
C GLN A 143 -1.05 -9.16 2.94
N ALA A 144 -1.24 -8.58 4.12
CA ALA A 144 -2.59 -8.32 4.61
C ALA A 144 -2.69 -7.00 5.38
N PHE A 145 -3.91 -6.46 5.37
CA PHE A 145 -4.36 -5.33 6.19
C PHE A 145 -3.60 -4.03 5.93
N THR A 146 -4.27 -3.10 5.30
CA THR A 146 -3.80 -1.72 5.13
C THR A 146 -3.58 -1.05 6.49
N ALA A 147 -2.83 0.05 6.52
CA ALA A 147 -2.66 0.84 7.74
C ALA A 147 -3.99 1.23 8.40
N ILE A 148 -5.04 1.44 7.59
CA ILE A 148 -6.39 1.77 8.08
C ILE A 148 -7.01 0.57 8.81
N GLU A 149 -6.86 -0.63 8.23
CA GLU A 149 -7.35 -1.87 8.84
C GLU A 149 -6.55 -2.20 10.10
N LEU A 150 -5.24 -2.06 10.12
CA LEU A 150 -4.38 -2.32 11.27
C LEU A 150 -4.74 -1.44 12.48
N GLU A 151 -4.94 -0.15 12.26
CA GLU A 151 -5.42 0.76 13.30
C GLU A 151 -6.82 0.37 13.81
N TYR A 152 -7.68 -0.09 12.91
CA TYR A 152 -9.00 -0.58 13.27
C TYR A 152 -8.93 -1.89 14.07
N LEU A 153 -8.09 -2.84 13.66
CA LEU A 153 -7.85 -4.09 14.37
C LEU A 153 -7.27 -3.87 15.76
N ALA A 154 -6.38 -2.88 15.93
CA ALA A 154 -5.87 -2.50 17.25
C ALA A 154 -6.99 -2.03 18.18
N LYS A 155 -7.96 -1.26 17.66
CA LYS A 155 -9.15 -0.85 18.43
C LYS A 155 -10.05 -2.04 18.78
N LEU A 156 -10.28 -2.96 17.86
CA LEU A 156 -11.05 -4.18 18.11
C LEU A 156 -10.40 -5.07 19.19
N ALA A 157 -9.09 -5.25 19.07
CA ALA A 157 -8.29 -6.03 20.03
C ALA A 157 -8.17 -5.34 21.40
N LYS A 158 -8.41 -4.04 21.48
CA LYS A 158 -8.13 -3.18 22.65
C LYS A 158 -6.67 -3.26 23.08
N LEU A 159 -5.76 -3.35 22.13
CA LEU A 159 -4.32 -3.44 22.31
C LEU A 159 -3.62 -2.22 21.68
N PRO A 160 -2.44 -1.85 22.16
CA PRO A 160 -1.55 -0.95 21.44
C PRO A 160 -1.24 -1.47 20.02
N LEU A 161 -0.93 -0.57 19.10
CA LEU A 161 -0.65 -0.93 17.71
C LEU A 161 0.51 -1.93 17.58
N ASP A 162 1.60 -1.73 18.33
CA ASP A 162 2.79 -2.60 18.29
C ASP A 162 2.45 -4.03 18.74
N GLU A 163 1.68 -4.18 19.81
CA GLU A 163 1.22 -5.48 20.32
C GLU A 163 0.28 -6.16 19.31
N THR A 164 -0.59 -5.38 18.67
CA THR A 164 -1.48 -5.88 17.61
C THR A 164 -0.68 -6.37 16.40
N LEU A 165 0.31 -5.60 15.95
CA LEU A 165 1.19 -5.98 14.84
C LEU A 165 2.00 -7.25 15.17
N LEU A 166 2.53 -7.38 16.38
CA LEU A 166 3.23 -8.59 16.84
C LEU A 166 2.28 -9.79 16.82
N THR A 167 1.07 -9.65 17.37
CA THR A 167 0.07 -10.72 17.39
C THR A 167 -0.31 -11.19 15.99
N LEU A 168 -0.51 -10.25 15.06
CA LEU A 168 -0.79 -10.55 13.65
C LEU A 168 0.42 -11.20 12.96
N LYS A 169 1.63 -10.74 13.24
CA LYS A 169 2.87 -11.32 12.73
C LYS A 169 3.04 -12.76 13.18
N ASP A 170 2.82 -13.05 14.45
CA ASP A 170 2.87 -14.40 15.02
C ASP A 170 1.77 -15.31 14.43
N ALA A 171 0.63 -14.73 14.04
CA ALA A 171 -0.43 -15.44 13.32
C ALA A 171 -0.11 -15.71 11.85
N GLY A 172 0.94 -15.09 11.27
CA GLY A 172 1.39 -15.34 9.91
C GLY A 172 1.37 -14.14 8.96
N LEU A 173 1.10 -12.91 9.45
CA LEU A 173 1.24 -11.71 8.66
C LEU A 173 2.71 -11.53 8.21
N GLY A 174 2.94 -11.47 6.90
CA GLY A 174 4.28 -11.38 6.31
C GLY A 174 4.67 -9.95 5.89
N SER A 175 3.72 -9.18 5.40
CA SER A 175 3.89 -7.78 5.01
C SER A 175 2.57 -7.04 4.97
N ILE A 176 2.62 -5.71 4.87
CA ILE A 176 1.43 -4.86 4.80
C ILE A 176 1.33 -4.12 3.48
N PRO A 177 0.13 -4.00 2.88
CA PRO A 177 -0.08 -3.26 1.64
C PRO A 177 -0.14 -1.76 1.87
N GLY A 178 0.14 -0.98 0.82
CA GLY A 178 0.20 0.48 0.87
C GLY A 178 -1.15 1.21 0.81
N GLY A 179 -2.26 0.48 0.76
CA GLY A 179 -3.58 1.09 0.68
C GLY A 179 -3.89 2.03 1.85
N GLY A 180 -4.77 3.00 1.65
CA GLY A 180 -5.09 4.02 2.64
C GLY A 180 -4.19 5.25 2.62
N ALA A 181 -3.03 5.20 1.95
CA ALA A 181 -2.16 6.37 1.75
C ALA A 181 -2.86 7.46 0.94
N GLU A 182 -3.52 7.09 -0.12
CA GLU A 182 -4.20 7.94 -1.11
C GLU A 182 -3.29 9.10 -1.55
N ILE A 183 -3.44 10.27 -0.93
CA ILE A 183 -2.53 11.41 -0.98
C ILE A 183 -2.41 11.99 0.43
N PHE A 184 -1.21 12.37 0.89
CA PHE A 184 -1.02 12.83 2.27
C PHE A 184 -1.53 14.24 2.54
N ALA A 185 -1.76 15.04 1.50
CA ALA A 185 -2.29 16.39 1.62
C ALA A 185 -3.63 16.42 2.38
N LYS A 186 -3.64 17.05 3.56
CA LYS A 186 -4.81 17.10 4.46
C LYS A 186 -6.06 17.64 3.78
N ARG A 187 -5.89 18.65 2.92
CA ARG A 187 -6.98 19.27 2.14
C ARG A 187 -7.70 18.24 1.27
N VAL A 188 -6.91 17.41 0.57
CA VAL A 188 -7.43 16.38 -0.33
C VAL A 188 -8.06 15.24 0.46
N ARG A 189 -7.36 14.71 1.47
CA ARG A 189 -7.87 13.62 2.31
C ARG A 189 -9.21 13.96 2.95
N LYS A 190 -9.34 15.17 3.51
CA LYS A 190 -10.60 15.63 4.11
C LYS A 190 -11.78 15.53 3.13
N LYS A 191 -11.52 15.74 1.84
CA LYS A 191 -12.57 15.71 0.82
C LYS A 191 -12.90 14.31 0.32
N ILE A 192 -11.89 13.47 0.09
CA ILE A 192 -12.09 12.14 -0.55
C ILE A 192 -12.26 10.99 0.43
N CYS A 193 -11.68 11.09 1.63
CA CYS A 193 -11.67 10.02 2.63
C CYS A 193 -11.52 10.58 4.07
N GLY A 194 -12.33 11.57 4.43
CA GLY A 194 -12.20 12.28 5.70
C GLY A 194 -12.36 11.42 6.96
N GLU A 195 -12.93 10.23 6.84
CA GLU A 195 -13.07 9.24 7.93
C GLU A 195 -11.81 8.38 8.14
N LYS A 196 -10.92 8.33 7.15
CA LYS A 196 -9.66 7.59 7.24
C LYS A 196 -8.63 8.32 8.07
N LEU A 197 -7.59 7.58 8.48
CA LEU A 197 -6.40 8.13 9.13
C LEU A 197 -5.83 9.32 8.35
N ILE A 198 -5.34 10.32 9.06
CA ILE A 198 -4.53 11.37 8.45
C ILE A 198 -3.21 10.81 7.94
N GLY A 199 -2.54 11.53 7.03
CA GLY A 199 -1.30 11.05 6.41
C GLY A 199 -0.20 10.71 7.42
N GLU A 200 -0.05 11.51 8.45
CA GLU A 200 0.91 11.31 9.53
C GLU A 200 0.66 9.98 10.28
N HIS A 201 -0.59 9.62 10.57
CA HIS A 201 -0.90 8.35 11.23
C HIS A 201 -0.66 7.16 10.31
N TRP A 202 -0.93 7.29 8.99
CA TRP A 202 -0.59 6.25 8.04
C TRP A 202 0.92 5.96 8.04
N LEU A 203 1.75 7.02 8.04
CA LEU A 203 3.21 6.90 8.13
C LEU A 203 3.64 6.23 9.45
N SER A 204 3.06 6.65 10.59
CA SER A 204 3.38 6.05 11.89
C SER A 204 3.05 4.56 11.99
N VAL A 205 1.93 4.10 11.36
CA VAL A 205 1.60 2.68 11.32
C VAL A 205 2.65 1.89 10.53
N HIS A 206 3.11 2.43 9.41
CA HIS A 206 4.16 1.79 8.61
C HIS A 206 5.51 1.82 9.34
N GLU A 207 5.87 2.91 10.00
CA GLU A 207 7.07 3.02 10.82
C GLU A 207 7.08 1.96 11.94
N ALA A 208 5.97 1.81 12.68
CA ALA A 208 5.82 0.76 13.69
C ALA A 208 5.98 -0.64 13.10
N ALA A 209 5.36 -0.92 11.94
CA ALA A 209 5.51 -2.19 11.24
C ALA A 209 6.96 -2.47 10.81
N HIS A 210 7.65 -1.46 10.26
CA HIS A 210 9.07 -1.55 9.88
C HIS A 210 9.96 -1.82 11.09
N GLY A 211 9.70 -1.16 12.22
CA GLY A 211 10.39 -1.41 13.49
C GLY A 211 10.30 -2.86 13.98
N LEU A 212 9.22 -3.56 13.61
CA LEU A 212 9.01 -4.99 13.88
C LEU A 212 9.51 -5.90 12.75
N GLY A 213 10.17 -5.35 11.72
CA GLY A 213 10.70 -6.09 10.58
C GLY A 213 9.64 -6.54 9.56
N LEU A 214 8.40 -6.03 9.65
CA LEU A 214 7.39 -6.21 8.60
C LEU A 214 7.70 -5.26 7.44
N LYS A 215 7.74 -5.78 6.22
CA LYS A 215 7.88 -4.97 5.01
C LYS A 215 6.53 -4.41 4.57
N SER A 216 6.56 -3.37 3.75
CA SER A 216 5.33 -2.79 3.22
C SER A 216 5.48 -2.31 1.78
N ASN A 217 4.33 -2.10 1.13
CA ASN A 217 4.23 -1.31 -0.08
C ASN A 217 3.79 0.12 0.25
N ALA A 218 4.01 1.02 -0.69
CA ALA A 218 3.45 2.36 -0.67
C ALA A 218 2.60 2.59 -1.93
N THR A 219 1.54 3.36 -1.80
CA THR A 219 0.63 3.72 -2.89
C THR A 219 0.40 5.22 -2.93
N MET A 220 0.03 5.72 -4.10
CA MET A 220 -0.47 7.08 -4.29
C MET A 220 -1.69 7.04 -5.20
N LEU A 221 -2.80 7.62 -4.78
CA LEU A 221 -3.95 7.89 -5.63
C LEU A 221 -3.85 9.33 -6.12
N TYR A 222 -3.71 9.51 -7.42
CA TYR A 222 -3.48 10.83 -8.04
C TYR A 222 -4.32 11.04 -9.29
N GLY A 223 -4.35 12.27 -9.79
CA GLY A 223 -5.10 12.63 -11.00
C GLY A 223 -6.53 13.12 -10.71
N HIS A 224 -6.81 13.59 -9.48
CA HIS A 224 -8.16 14.04 -9.11
C HIS A 224 -8.21 15.48 -8.55
N LEU A 225 -7.78 15.74 -7.31
CA LEU A 225 -7.92 17.04 -6.62
C LEU A 225 -6.60 17.63 -6.13
N GLU A 226 -5.58 16.81 -6.09
CA GLU A 226 -4.25 17.18 -5.62
C GLU A 226 -3.52 18.06 -6.64
N THR A 227 -2.58 18.87 -6.15
CA THR A 227 -1.65 19.62 -6.99
C THR A 227 -0.40 18.80 -7.28
N VAL A 228 0.41 19.26 -8.21
CA VAL A 228 1.71 18.66 -8.53
C VAL A 228 2.64 18.69 -7.31
N GLU A 229 2.62 19.77 -6.55
CA GLU A 229 3.40 19.94 -5.33
C GLU A 229 2.96 18.93 -4.26
N GLU A 230 1.66 18.66 -4.13
CA GLU A 230 1.12 17.65 -3.21
C GLU A 230 1.50 16.22 -3.61
N ARG A 231 1.66 15.93 -4.93
CA ARG A 231 2.21 14.65 -5.42
C ARG A 231 3.68 14.50 -5.06
N ALA A 232 4.47 15.53 -5.30
CA ALA A 232 5.89 15.53 -4.97
C ALA A 232 6.11 15.40 -3.45
N ASP A 233 5.35 16.14 -2.62
CA ASP A 233 5.38 16.02 -1.15
C ASP A 233 5.06 14.60 -0.68
N HIS A 234 4.05 13.96 -1.28
CA HIS A 234 3.69 12.58 -0.94
C HIS A 234 4.88 11.62 -1.16
N LEU A 235 5.57 11.73 -2.30
CA LEU A 235 6.73 10.88 -2.61
C LEU A 235 7.93 11.18 -1.72
N VAL A 236 8.17 12.46 -1.39
CA VAL A 236 9.24 12.86 -0.45
C VAL A 236 9.00 12.25 0.93
N ARG A 237 7.78 12.34 1.46
CA ARG A 237 7.42 11.78 2.77
C ARG A 237 7.50 10.24 2.80
N LEU A 238 7.16 9.55 1.70
CA LEU A 238 7.38 8.11 1.58
C LEU A 238 8.88 7.76 1.60
N ARG A 239 9.70 8.58 0.95
CA ARG A 239 11.15 8.40 0.96
C ARG A 239 11.75 8.63 2.35
N GLU A 240 11.27 9.65 3.07
CA GLU A 240 11.67 9.91 4.46
C GLU A 240 11.31 8.73 5.39
N LEU A 241 10.17 8.08 5.16
CA LEU A 241 9.81 6.86 5.88
C LEU A 241 10.71 5.67 5.51
N GLN A 242 11.20 5.62 4.26
CA GLN A 242 12.10 4.56 3.78
C GLN A 242 13.50 4.66 4.42
N ASP A 243 13.97 5.88 4.76
CA ASP A 243 15.28 6.16 5.38
C ASP A 243 15.34 5.74 6.85
#